data_d0a7398b05c7ca8b62563b7042388b15
#
_entry.id   d0a7398b05c7ca8b62563b7042388b15
#
_cell.length_a   1.000
_cell.length_b   1.000
_cell.length_c   1.000
_cell.angle_alpha   90.00
_cell.angle_beta   90.00
_cell.angle_gamma   90.00
#
_symmetry.space_group_name_H-M   'P 1'
#
loop_
_entity.id
_entity.type
_entity.pdbx_description
1 polymer ?
#
loop_
_entity_poly.entity_id
_entity_poly.type
_entity_poly.pdbx_seq_one_letter_code
_entity_poly.pdbx_strand_id
1 'polypeptide(L)'
;MSETIVRFDKVSFEWGVNKPILDEVSFIIRRGTKFTLMGQNGAGKSTIFGLISGTCVPESGIINIVKGVSIASALQVIPRNQLDLTVREFFEKCLQNKTAEKIYDIDPKIDDVLEVVNLKGHTKVHDRIIRTFSGGQQARLLLASAIIQNPDLLLLDEPTNNLDKAGIAHLTKFLINYPKTVLVISHDAEFLNAFTHGVLYLDVYTKKIEQYVGDYFNVVKDIAARVEKENMKNAQLQKEIQAKKDQANVFAYKGGRLRLVAKRMREKAEELEDEMVDVRKEDKAIRPFIIPPQSDLIGEILNISSFTTMKNGKIIKHKAKISLNKNNHLLLQGPNGIGKTTLLERLASGKADGEKIKEGTRIGYYRQDFSTLNFEDTVYESLAEAMREGGEKLDEERMRSVAAGFLITGEFIRTKIGSLSEGQKGLVAFARLVLQKPGLLILDEPTNHINFRHLPIIAEALDKYKGAMIIVSHVPEFIKQIRIDEVLDLEK
;
A
#
# COMPACT_ATOMS: atom_id res chain seq x y z
N MET A 1 -2.41 -7.52 -35.69
CA MET A 1 -1.73 -6.91 -34.52
C MET A 1 -2.72 -5.95 -33.88
N SER A 2 -2.92 -6.01 -32.56
CA SER A 2 -3.84 -5.11 -31.86
C SER A 2 -3.33 -3.65 -31.94
N GLU A 3 -4.23 -2.72 -32.16
CA GLU A 3 -3.98 -1.27 -32.27
C GLU A 3 -3.36 -0.71 -30.99
N THR A 4 -2.33 0.13 -31.10
CA THR A 4 -1.76 0.86 -29.96
C THR A 4 -2.68 2.01 -29.59
N ILE A 5 -3.20 2.06 -28.37
CA ILE A 5 -4.11 3.12 -27.90
C ILE A 5 -3.41 4.20 -27.08
N VAL A 6 -2.33 3.84 -26.36
CA VAL A 6 -1.47 4.80 -25.64
C VAL A 6 -0.02 4.52 -25.97
N ARG A 7 0.74 5.58 -26.30
CA ARG A 7 2.17 5.53 -26.53
C ARG A 7 2.85 6.67 -25.77
N PHE A 8 3.79 6.32 -24.93
CA PHE A 8 4.77 7.22 -24.33
C PHE A 8 6.04 7.19 -25.18
N ASP A 9 6.58 8.33 -25.51
CA ASP A 9 7.81 8.47 -26.27
C ASP A 9 8.73 9.46 -25.58
N LYS A 10 9.78 8.95 -24.92
CA LYS A 10 10.78 9.70 -24.14
C LYS A 10 10.17 10.73 -23.18
N VAL A 11 9.18 10.31 -22.42
CA VAL A 11 8.46 11.18 -21.49
C VAL A 11 9.25 11.35 -20.20
N SER A 12 9.52 12.62 -19.83
CA SER A 12 10.09 12.96 -18.53
C SER A 12 9.11 13.82 -17.73
N PHE A 13 9.15 13.66 -16.39
CA PHE A 13 8.27 14.38 -15.47
C PHE A 13 8.93 14.58 -14.10
N GLU A 14 8.75 15.78 -13.52
CA GLU A 14 9.22 16.11 -12.18
C GLU A 14 8.09 16.71 -11.31
N TRP A 15 8.17 16.49 -10.00
CA TRP A 15 7.35 17.21 -9.02
C TRP A 15 8.17 18.33 -8.37
N GLY A 16 8.08 19.55 -8.92
CA GLY A 16 8.85 20.72 -8.44
C GLY A 16 10.34 20.63 -8.82
N VAL A 17 11.14 21.58 -8.31
CA VAL A 17 12.55 21.73 -8.68
C VAL A 17 13.36 20.56 -8.14
N ASN A 18 14.08 19.84 -9.03
CA ASN A 18 15.01 18.74 -8.71
C ASN A 18 14.37 17.48 -8.07
N LYS A 19 13.12 17.13 -8.40
CA LYS A 19 12.53 15.84 -8.02
C LYS A 19 12.04 15.07 -9.24
N PRO A 20 12.94 14.56 -10.09
CA PRO A 20 12.57 13.79 -11.26
C PRO A 20 11.94 12.46 -10.85
N ILE A 21 10.79 12.17 -11.44
CA ILE A 21 9.99 10.96 -11.22
C ILE A 21 10.08 10.02 -12.43
N LEU A 22 10.06 10.59 -13.65
CA LEU A 22 10.20 9.85 -14.89
C LEU A 22 11.33 10.46 -15.70
N ASP A 23 12.17 9.60 -16.31
CA ASP A 23 13.29 10.00 -17.14
C ASP A 23 13.26 9.25 -18.48
N GLU A 24 12.93 9.98 -19.56
CA GLU A 24 12.82 9.46 -20.93
C GLU A 24 12.04 8.13 -21.04
N VAL A 25 10.92 8.02 -20.34
CA VAL A 25 10.10 6.81 -20.30
C VAL A 25 9.42 6.57 -21.64
N SER A 26 9.53 5.34 -22.15
CA SER A 26 8.90 4.91 -23.41
C SER A 26 8.24 3.55 -23.23
N PHE A 27 6.94 3.46 -23.52
CA PHE A 27 6.18 2.20 -23.53
C PHE A 27 4.91 2.34 -24.36
N ILE A 28 4.25 1.20 -24.63
CA ILE A 28 3.00 1.16 -25.40
C ILE A 28 1.94 0.34 -24.69
N ILE A 29 0.68 0.77 -24.80
CA ILE A 29 -0.49 -0.01 -24.39
C ILE A 29 -1.34 -0.27 -25.63
N ARG A 30 -1.65 -1.55 -25.86
CA ARG A 30 -2.46 -1.99 -26.99
C ARG A 30 -3.90 -2.22 -26.58
N ARG A 31 -4.82 -2.06 -27.53
CA ARG A 31 -6.26 -2.29 -27.32
C ARG A 31 -6.52 -3.73 -26.86
N GLY A 32 -7.37 -3.87 -25.83
CA GLY A 32 -7.76 -5.17 -25.27
C GLY A 32 -6.71 -5.85 -24.40
N THR A 33 -5.57 -5.17 -24.11
CA THR A 33 -4.56 -5.71 -23.20
C THR A 33 -4.86 -5.32 -21.73
N LYS A 34 -4.46 -6.19 -20.82
CA LYS A 34 -4.59 -5.99 -19.37
C LYS A 34 -3.20 -6.00 -18.76
N PHE A 35 -2.73 -4.83 -18.34
CA PHE A 35 -1.41 -4.66 -17.75
C PHE A 35 -1.51 -4.26 -16.29
N THR A 36 -0.56 -4.71 -15.48
CA THR A 36 -0.30 -4.11 -14.17
C THR A 36 0.85 -3.12 -14.25
N LEU A 37 0.71 -1.98 -13.56
CA LEU A 37 1.80 -1.03 -13.34
C LEU A 37 2.42 -1.33 -11.98
N MET A 38 3.60 -1.92 -12.00
CA MET A 38 4.36 -2.32 -10.84
C MET A 38 5.50 -1.33 -10.58
N GLY A 39 5.88 -1.15 -9.35
CA GLY A 39 6.99 -0.30 -8.93
C GLY A 39 6.88 0.03 -7.45
N GLN A 40 7.96 0.54 -6.90
CA GLN A 40 8.06 0.92 -5.49
C GLN A 40 7.04 2.00 -5.11
N ASN A 41 6.72 2.12 -3.83
CA ASN A 41 5.92 3.22 -3.35
C ASN A 41 6.70 4.54 -3.52
N GLY A 42 6.03 5.54 -4.10
CA GLY A 42 6.68 6.80 -4.45
C GLY A 42 7.43 6.80 -5.80
N ALA A 43 7.47 5.69 -6.52
CA ALA A 43 8.10 5.61 -7.85
C ALA A 43 7.41 6.47 -8.92
N GLY A 44 6.17 6.92 -8.70
CA GLY A 44 5.42 7.72 -9.66
C GLY A 44 4.33 6.95 -10.40
N LYS A 45 3.85 5.81 -9.87
CA LYS A 45 2.75 5.04 -10.49
C LYS A 45 1.51 5.89 -10.72
N SER A 46 1.03 6.61 -9.70
CA SER A 46 -0.13 7.51 -9.82
C SER A 46 0.15 8.71 -10.74
N THR A 47 1.41 9.13 -10.88
CA THR A 47 1.82 10.15 -11.85
C THR A 47 1.60 9.67 -13.29
N ILE A 48 1.92 8.41 -13.59
CA ILE A 48 1.64 7.82 -14.91
C ILE A 48 0.13 7.81 -15.19
N PHE A 49 -0.70 7.47 -14.20
CA PHE A 49 -2.15 7.59 -14.34
C PHE A 49 -2.59 9.03 -14.60
N GLY A 50 -2.00 10.00 -13.89
CA GLY A 50 -2.23 11.43 -14.11
C GLY A 50 -1.84 11.90 -15.53
N LEU A 51 -0.72 11.42 -16.05
CA LEU A 51 -0.27 11.72 -17.41
C LEU A 51 -1.18 11.10 -18.46
N ILE A 52 -1.65 9.86 -18.28
CA ILE A 52 -2.59 9.18 -19.17
C ILE A 52 -3.96 9.86 -19.13
N SER A 53 -4.44 10.28 -17.96
CA SER A 53 -5.75 10.96 -17.81
C SER A 53 -5.72 12.44 -18.20
N GLY A 54 -4.52 13.01 -18.47
CA GLY A 54 -4.34 14.43 -18.81
C GLY A 54 -4.42 15.38 -17.60
N THR A 55 -4.42 14.88 -16.37
CA THR A 55 -4.36 15.70 -15.14
C THR A 55 -2.95 16.22 -14.86
N CYS A 56 -1.93 15.55 -15.40
CA CYS A 56 -0.54 15.99 -15.39
C CYS A 56 -0.06 16.24 -16.81
N VAL A 57 0.85 17.19 -16.99
CA VAL A 57 1.48 17.52 -18.29
C VAL A 57 2.95 17.12 -18.21
N PRO A 58 3.50 16.37 -19.19
CA PRO A 58 4.91 16.00 -19.21
C PRO A 58 5.79 17.24 -19.43
N GLU A 59 7.00 17.24 -18.86
CA GLU A 59 8.00 18.30 -19.08
C GLU A 59 8.68 18.15 -20.44
N SER A 60 8.93 16.91 -20.84
CA SER A 60 9.49 16.59 -22.14
C SER A 60 8.93 15.28 -22.67
N GLY A 61 9.14 15.01 -23.96
CA GLY A 61 8.60 13.83 -24.64
C GLY A 61 7.15 14.01 -25.09
N ILE A 62 6.56 12.97 -25.64
CA ILE A 62 5.21 13.01 -26.23
C ILE A 62 4.38 11.83 -25.74
N ILE A 63 3.15 12.13 -25.32
CA ILE A 63 2.14 11.12 -24.99
C ILE A 63 1.10 11.12 -26.10
N ASN A 64 1.04 10.06 -26.86
CA ASN A 64 0.07 9.88 -27.93
C ASN A 64 -1.06 8.95 -27.45
N ILE A 65 -2.28 9.48 -27.38
CA ILE A 65 -3.51 8.72 -27.12
C ILE A 65 -4.36 8.81 -28.39
N VAL A 66 -4.83 7.67 -28.88
CA VAL A 66 -5.65 7.62 -30.10
C VAL A 66 -6.92 8.44 -29.89
N LYS A 67 -7.26 9.28 -30.86
CA LYS A 67 -8.47 10.12 -30.81
C LYS A 67 -9.72 9.25 -30.65
N GLY A 68 -10.61 9.67 -29.74
CA GLY A 68 -11.87 8.96 -29.46
C GLY A 68 -11.75 7.82 -28.47
N VAL A 69 -10.55 7.50 -27.95
CA VAL A 69 -10.41 6.55 -26.85
C VAL A 69 -10.97 7.15 -25.56
N SER A 70 -11.95 6.48 -24.97
CA SER A 70 -12.51 6.88 -23.69
C SER A 70 -11.68 6.31 -22.54
N ILE A 71 -11.29 7.18 -21.60
CA ILE A 71 -10.51 6.81 -20.40
C ILE A 71 -11.37 7.08 -19.18
N ALA A 72 -11.40 6.13 -18.24
CA ALA A 72 -11.97 6.35 -16.91
C ALA A 72 -11.01 5.85 -15.83
N SER A 73 -10.92 6.60 -14.74
CA SER A 73 -10.12 6.29 -13.58
C SER A 73 -11.03 6.32 -12.34
N ALA A 74 -10.86 5.35 -11.45
CA ALA A 74 -11.47 5.42 -10.13
C ALA A 74 -10.72 6.48 -9.30
N LEU A 75 -11.46 7.50 -8.83
CA LEU A 75 -10.92 8.49 -7.89
C LEU A 75 -10.63 7.82 -6.54
N GLN A 76 -9.70 8.37 -5.78
CA GLN A 76 -9.42 7.86 -4.42
C GLN A 76 -10.43 8.35 -3.38
N VAL A 77 -11.00 9.54 -3.57
CA VAL A 77 -11.96 10.16 -2.63
C VAL A 77 -13.09 10.81 -3.41
N ILE A 78 -14.32 10.66 -2.91
CA ILE A 78 -15.49 11.36 -3.45
C ILE A 78 -15.37 12.86 -3.13
N PRO A 79 -15.47 13.75 -4.13
CA PRO A 79 -15.45 15.19 -3.91
C PRO A 79 -16.53 15.62 -2.92
N ARG A 80 -16.20 16.54 -2.00
CA ARG A 80 -17.13 16.99 -0.94
C ARG A 80 -18.48 17.48 -1.47
N ASN A 81 -18.48 18.13 -2.64
CA ASN A 81 -19.68 18.63 -3.31
C ASN A 81 -20.56 17.53 -3.94
N GLN A 82 -20.15 16.28 -3.86
CA GLN A 82 -20.91 15.13 -4.37
C GLN A 82 -21.40 14.21 -3.25
N LEU A 83 -21.01 14.45 -2.00
CA LEU A 83 -21.41 13.63 -0.86
C LEU A 83 -22.91 13.72 -0.54
N ASP A 84 -23.57 14.80 -0.92
CA ASP A 84 -25.01 15.02 -0.68
C ASP A 84 -25.89 14.49 -1.80
N LEU A 85 -25.30 13.98 -2.88
CA LEU A 85 -26.02 13.33 -3.97
C LEU A 85 -26.53 11.95 -3.54
N THR A 86 -27.63 11.53 -4.15
CA THR A 86 -28.06 10.13 -4.15
C THR A 86 -27.12 9.29 -5.03
N VAL A 87 -27.11 7.98 -4.84
CA VAL A 87 -26.32 7.06 -5.69
C VAL A 87 -26.72 7.23 -7.16
N ARG A 88 -28.01 7.35 -7.47
CA ARG A 88 -28.51 7.58 -8.83
C ARG A 88 -27.94 8.87 -9.42
N GLU A 89 -28.11 10.01 -8.74
CA GLU A 89 -27.60 11.31 -9.20
C GLU A 89 -26.09 11.33 -9.41
N PHE A 90 -25.36 10.62 -8.55
CA PHE A 90 -23.92 10.47 -8.68
C PHE A 90 -23.52 9.74 -9.97
N PHE A 91 -24.15 8.60 -10.27
CA PHE A 91 -23.88 7.86 -11.50
C PHE A 91 -24.38 8.59 -12.75
N GLU A 92 -25.52 9.27 -12.69
CA GLU A 92 -26.01 10.15 -13.77
C GLU A 92 -24.95 11.22 -14.11
N LYS A 93 -24.41 11.88 -13.09
CA LYS A 93 -23.35 12.88 -13.28
C LYS A 93 -22.08 12.30 -13.88
N CYS A 94 -21.69 11.08 -13.52
CA CYS A 94 -20.54 10.39 -14.11
C CYS A 94 -20.73 10.09 -15.59
N LEU A 95 -21.95 9.83 -16.03
CA LEU A 95 -22.28 9.52 -17.41
C LEU A 95 -22.55 10.77 -18.26
N GLN A 96 -23.18 11.81 -17.70
CA GLN A 96 -23.49 13.07 -18.41
C GLN A 96 -22.24 13.82 -18.88
N ASN A 97 -21.12 13.66 -18.19
CA ASN A 97 -19.85 14.27 -18.60
C ASN A 97 -19.32 13.74 -19.95
N LYS A 98 -19.92 12.69 -20.55
CA LYS A 98 -19.47 12.07 -21.81
C LYS A 98 -20.51 11.99 -22.92
N THR A 99 -21.78 12.01 -22.57
CA THR A 99 -22.87 11.91 -23.57
C THR A 99 -23.91 12.98 -23.29
N ALA A 100 -24.16 13.84 -24.31
CA ALA A 100 -25.22 14.86 -24.23
C ALA A 100 -26.66 14.26 -24.26
N GLU A 101 -26.79 12.95 -24.39
CA GLU A 101 -28.07 12.24 -24.44
C GLU A 101 -28.53 11.85 -23.02
N LYS A 102 -29.78 12.18 -22.68
CA LYS A 102 -30.42 11.65 -21.49
C LYS A 102 -30.54 10.13 -21.58
N ILE A 103 -29.84 9.42 -20.69
CA ILE A 103 -29.95 7.96 -20.60
C ILE A 103 -31.25 7.63 -19.89
N TYR A 104 -32.23 7.12 -20.64
CA TYR A 104 -33.59 6.86 -20.16
C TYR A 104 -33.72 5.66 -19.22
N ASP A 105 -32.71 4.82 -19.07
CA ASP A 105 -32.74 3.67 -18.17
C ASP A 105 -31.35 3.39 -17.61
N ILE A 106 -31.01 4.13 -16.54
CA ILE A 106 -29.70 4.01 -15.89
C ILE A 106 -29.68 2.93 -14.79
N ASP A 107 -30.85 2.61 -14.21
CA ASP A 107 -30.98 1.75 -13.04
C ASP A 107 -30.40 0.35 -13.25
N PRO A 108 -30.68 -0.38 -14.34
CA PRO A 108 -30.05 -1.66 -14.59
C PRO A 108 -28.52 -1.59 -14.65
N LYS A 109 -27.98 -0.53 -15.27
CA LYS A 109 -26.52 -0.33 -15.35
C LYS A 109 -25.92 -0.06 -13.98
N ILE A 110 -26.64 0.69 -13.12
CA ILE A 110 -26.21 0.91 -11.74
C ILE A 110 -26.22 -0.42 -10.98
N ASP A 111 -27.28 -1.22 -11.12
CA ASP A 111 -27.39 -2.52 -10.47
C ASP A 111 -26.25 -3.46 -10.87
N ASP A 112 -25.91 -3.52 -12.15
CA ASP A 112 -24.82 -4.35 -12.68
C ASP A 112 -23.47 -3.95 -12.06
N VAL A 113 -23.16 -2.66 -12.01
CA VAL A 113 -21.87 -2.21 -11.45
C VAL A 113 -21.82 -2.30 -9.93
N LEU A 114 -22.96 -2.13 -9.25
CA LEU A 114 -23.05 -2.33 -7.81
C LEU A 114 -22.87 -3.81 -7.43
N GLU A 115 -23.29 -4.74 -8.29
CA GLU A 115 -23.02 -6.17 -8.12
C GLU A 115 -21.53 -6.48 -8.24
N VAL A 116 -20.86 -5.91 -9.26
CA VAL A 116 -19.40 -6.08 -9.46
C VAL A 116 -18.62 -5.68 -8.20
N VAL A 117 -19.02 -4.60 -7.52
CA VAL A 117 -18.33 -4.10 -6.32
C VAL A 117 -18.93 -4.63 -5.01
N ASN A 118 -19.82 -5.63 -5.08
CA ASN A 118 -20.50 -6.23 -3.92
C ASN A 118 -21.23 -5.19 -3.02
N LEU A 119 -21.98 -4.29 -3.65
CA LEU A 119 -22.84 -3.30 -2.98
C LEU A 119 -24.35 -3.57 -3.21
N LYS A 120 -24.70 -4.61 -3.99
CA LYS A 120 -26.07 -5.05 -4.22
C LYS A 120 -26.63 -5.72 -2.96
N GLY A 121 -27.82 -5.37 -2.53
CA GLY A 121 -28.48 -6.00 -1.38
C GLY A 121 -29.06 -5.03 -0.36
N HIS A 122 -28.87 -3.72 -0.52
CA HIS A 122 -29.57 -2.72 0.28
C HIS A 122 -30.84 -2.28 -0.44
N THR A 123 -32.00 -2.55 0.15
CA THR A 123 -33.29 -1.99 -0.32
C THR A 123 -33.16 -0.48 -0.52
N LYS A 124 -33.47 0.02 -1.74
CA LYS A 124 -33.40 1.43 -2.13
C LYS A 124 -31.98 2.05 -2.16
N VAL A 125 -30.97 1.29 -2.62
CA VAL A 125 -29.59 1.81 -2.76
C VAL A 125 -29.55 3.05 -3.64
N HIS A 126 -30.34 3.12 -4.70
CA HIS A 126 -30.37 4.22 -5.67
C HIS A 126 -30.71 5.57 -5.04
N ASP A 127 -31.63 5.60 -4.08
CA ASP A 127 -32.11 6.82 -3.40
C ASP A 127 -31.28 7.17 -2.15
N ARG A 128 -30.29 6.35 -1.82
CA ARG A 128 -29.46 6.55 -0.64
C ARG A 128 -28.40 7.62 -0.89
N ILE A 129 -28.27 8.55 0.06
CA ILE A 129 -27.27 9.63 0.00
C ILE A 129 -25.87 9.09 0.25
N ILE A 130 -24.88 9.48 -0.56
CA ILE A 130 -23.51 8.97 -0.52
C ILE A 130 -22.85 9.20 0.84
N ARG A 131 -23.09 10.33 1.50
CA ARG A 131 -22.55 10.62 2.85
C ARG A 131 -22.90 9.56 3.88
N THR A 132 -24.01 8.82 3.70
CA THR A 132 -24.45 7.78 4.64
C THR A 132 -23.73 6.44 4.48
N PHE A 133 -22.87 6.32 3.47
CA PHE A 133 -22.06 5.14 3.25
C PHE A 133 -20.76 5.20 4.06
N SER A 134 -20.28 4.06 4.55
CA SER A 134 -18.96 3.96 5.17
C SER A 134 -17.86 4.30 4.15
N GLY A 135 -16.66 4.66 4.61
CA GLY A 135 -15.53 4.98 3.74
C GLY A 135 -15.24 3.86 2.72
N GLY A 136 -15.26 2.59 3.15
CA GLY A 136 -15.09 1.44 2.25
C GLY A 136 -16.24 1.29 1.23
N GLN A 137 -17.48 1.61 1.60
CA GLN A 137 -18.60 1.62 0.65
C GLN A 137 -18.48 2.77 -0.36
N GLN A 138 -18.00 3.95 0.08
CA GLN A 138 -17.74 5.08 -0.80
C GLN A 138 -16.62 4.77 -1.81
N ALA A 139 -15.55 4.09 -1.39
CA ALA A 139 -14.49 3.64 -2.29
C ALA A 139 -15.02 2.64 -3.35
N ARG A 140 -15.94 1.75 -2.96
CA ARG A 140 -16.62 0.84 -3.91
C ARG A 140 -17.52 1.61 -4.91
N LEU A 141 -18.21 2.65 -4.47
CA LEU A 141 -18.98 3.52 -5.37
C LEU A 141 -18.08 4.24 -6.37
N LEU A 142 -16.88 4.69 -5.95
CA LEU A 142 -15.89 5.27 -6.85
C LEU A 142 -15.39 4.28 -7.89
N LEU A 143 -15.10 3.04 -7.49
CA LEU A 143 -14.74 1.97 -8.42
C LEU A 143 -15.87 1.70 -9.42
N ALA A 144 -17.11 1.58 -8.95
CA ALA A 144 -18.29 1.40 -9.79
C ALA A 144 -18.49 2.57 -10.76
N SER A 145 -18.17 3.81 -10.35
CA SER A 145 -18.28 5.00 -11.20
C SER A 145 -17.32 5.02 -12.40
N ALA A 146 -16.16 4.38 -12.28
CA ALA A 146 -15.26 4.18 -13.40
C ALA A 146 -15.76 3.06 -14.34
N ILE A 147 -16.27 1.97 -13.76
CA ILE A 147 -16.74 0.79 -14.50
C ILE A 147 -18.00 1.10 -15.32
N ILE A 148 -18.96 1.85 -14.76
CA ILE A 148 -20.25 2.16 -15.42
C ILE A 148 -20.05 2.92 -16.75
N GLN A 149 -18.98 3.69 -16.86
CA GLN A 149 -18.62 4.44 -18.07
C GLN A 149 -18.19 3.53 -19.22
N ASN A 150 -17.96 2.25 -18.96
CA ASN A 150 -17.47 1.26 -19.95
C ASN A 150 -16.35 1.80 -20.86
N PRO A 151 -15.24 2.33 -20.28
CA PRO A 151 -14.22 3.05 -21.04
C PRO A 151 -13.41 2.10 -21.94
N ASP A 152 -12.73 2.65 -22.96
CA ASP A 152 -11.78 1.89 -23.78
C ASP A 152 -10.49 1.59 -23.03
N LEU A 153 -10.12 2.47 -22.07
CA LEU A 153 -9.02 2.28 -21.13
C LEU A 153 -9.52 2.53 -19.69
N LEU A 154 -9.53 1.48 -18.89
CA LEU A 154 -9.89 1.53 -17.48
C LEU A 154 -8.61 1.59 -16.64
N LEU A 155 -8.48 2.64 -15.81
CA LEU A 155 -7.38 2.86 -14.89
C LEU A 155 -7.85 2.56 -13.46
N LEU A 156 -7.21 1.61 -12.79
CA LEU A 156 -7.56 1.19 -11.43
C LEU A 156 -6.36 1.34 -10.48
N ASP A 157 -6.48 2.22 -9.49
CA ASP A 157 -5.46 2.43 -8.46
C ASP A 157 -5.90 1.76 -7.16
N GLU A 158 -5.21 0.67 -6.78
CA GLU A 158 -5.45 -0.14 -5.58
C GLU A 158 -6.92 -0.55 -5.38
N PRO A 159 -7.59 -1.15 -6.39
CA PRO A 159 -9.03 -1.41 -6.33
C PRO A 159 -9.43 -2.48 -5.30
N THR A 160 -8.48 -3.27 -4.80
CA THR A 160 -8.71 -4.33 -3.81
C THR A 160 -8.74 -3.85 -2.36
N ASN A 161 -8.15 -2.69 -2.06
CA ASN A 161 -7.94 -2.21 -0.67
C ASN A 161 -9.21 -2.09 0.19
N ASN A 162 -10.37 -1.86 -0.43
CA ASN A 162 -11.63 -1.68 0.30
C ASN A 162 -12.67 -2.78 -0.01
N LEU A 163 -12.22 -3.88 -0.62
CA LEU A 163 -13.07 -5.01 -0.95
C LEU A 163 -12.83 -6.17 0.03
N ASP A 164 -13.91 -6.86 0.41
CA ASP A 164 -13.82 -8.16 1.05
C ASP A 164 -13.52 -9.27 0.02
N LYS A 165 -13.27 -10.50 0.48
CA LYS A 165 -12.95 -11.63 -0.41
C LYS A 165 -13.99 -11.84 -1.51
N ALA A 166 -15.29 -11.67 -1.18
CA ALA A 166 -16.37 -11.79 -2.16
C ALA A 166 -16.29 -10.66 -3.19
N GLY A 167 -16.07 -9.42 -2.76
CA GLY A 167 -15.89 -8.27 -3.65
C GLY A 167 -14.69 -8.40 -4.55
N ILE A 168 -13.53 -8.89 -4.05
CA ILE A 168 -12.34 -9.18 -4.87
C ILE A 168 -12.66 -10.24 -5.93
N ALA A 169 -13.37 -11.33 -5.56
CA ALA A 169 -13.75 -12.37 -6.49
C ALA A 169 -14.68 -11.85 -7.60
N HIS A 170 -15.67 -11.01 -7.25
CA HIS A 170 -16.57 -10.38 -8.22
C HIS A 170 -15.82 -9.44 -9.18
N LEU A 171 -14.95 -8.57 -8.65
CA LEU A 171 -14.12 -7.68 -9.46
C LEU A 171 -13.17 -8.47 -10.39
N THR A 172 -12.53 -9.50 -9.87
CA THR A 172 -11.65 -10.37 -10.66
C THR A 172 -12.39 -11.00 -11.83
N LYS A 173 -13.57 -11.60 -11.57
CA LYS A 173 -14.44 -12.18 -12.61
C LYS A 173 -14.87 -11.15 -13.65
N PHE A 174 -15.21 -9.94 -13.22
CA PHE A 174 -15.54 -8.84 -14.13
C PHE A 174 -14.34 -8.50 -15.01
N LEU A 175 -13.14 -8.30 -14.43
CA LEU A 175 -11.93 -7.92 -15.17
C LEU A 175 -11.45 -9.03 -16.13
N ILE A 176 -11.60 -10.31 -15.77
CA ILE A 176 -11.33 -11.43 -16.69
C ILE A 176 -12.20 -11.31 -17.97
N ASN A 177 -13.48 -10.99 -17.80
CA ASN A 177 -14.45 -10.91 -18.89
C ASN A 177 -14.49 -9.53 -19.58
N TYR A 178 -13.79 -8.53 -19.05
CA TYR A 178 -13.78 -7.18 -19.61
C TYR A 178 -13.04 -7.16 -20.95
N PRO A 179 -13.73 -6.82 -22.08
CA PRO A 179 -13.14 -7.00 -23.42
C PRO A 179 -12.17 -5.87 -23.82
N LYS A 180 -12.14 -4.79 -23.02
CA LYS A 180 -11.36 -3.60 -23.33
C LYS A 180 -10.05 -3.57 -22.52
N THR A 181 -9.32 -2.47 -22.62
CA THR A 181 -7.99 -2.32 -22.02
C THR A 181 -8.08 -1.95 -20.55
N VAL A 182 -7.24 -2.57 -19.73
CA VAL A 182 -7.12 -2.28 -18.30
C VAL A 182 -5.67 -2.02 -17.93
N LEU A 183 -5.43 -0.97 -17.17
CA LEU A 183 -4.17 -0.73 -16.48
C LEU A 183 -4.46 -0.63 -14.98
N VAL A 184 -3.85 -1.52 -14.20
CA VAL A 184 -4.11 -1.64 -12.76
C VAL A 184 -2.84 -1.48 -11.95
N ILE A 185 -2.94 -0.78 -10.83
CA ILE A 185 -1.96 -0.76 -9.76
C ILE A 185 -2.59 -1.54 -8.61
N SER A 186 -1.94 -2.59 -8.12
CA SER A 186 -2.36 -3.33 -6.93
C SER A 186 -1.18 -4.04 -6.27
N HIS A 187 -1.31 -4.32 -4.99
CA HIS A 187 -0.38 -5.14 -4.21
C HIS A 187 -0.87 -6.59 -4.03
N ASP A 188 -2.06 -6.92 -4.50
CA ASP A 188 -2.64 -8.26 -4.44
C ASP A 188 -2.15 -9.11 -5.63
N ALA A 189 -1.18 -9.97 -5.37
CA ALA A 189 -0.52 -10.79 -6.39
C ALA A 189 -1.47 -11.82 -7.02
N GLU A 190 -2.38 -12.45 -6.23
CA GLU A 190 -3.37 -13.41 -6.73
C GLU A 190 -4.38 -12.73 -7.65
N PHE A 191 -4.88 -11.55 -7.23
CA PHE A 191 -5.77 -10.73 -8.04
C PHE A 191 -5.12 -10.36 -9.38
N LEU A 192 -3.88 -9.84 -9.36
CA LEU A 192 -3.17 -9.45 -10.58
C LEU A 192 -2.91 -10.63 -11.49
N ASN A 193 -2.45 -11.76 -10.96
CA ASN A 193 -2.14 -12.93 -11.75
C ASN A 193 -3.35 -13.53 -12.46
N ALA A 194 -4.55 -13.31 -11.93
CA ALA A 194 -5.78 -13.90 -12.48
C ALA A 194 -6.19 -13.33 -13.85
N PHE A 195 -5.81 -12.09 -14.18
CA PHE A 195 -6.31 -11.45 -15.41
C PHE A 195 -5.28 -10.63 -16.18
N THR A 196 -4.08 -10.35 -15.64
CA THR A 196 -3.08 -9.54 -16.34
C THR A 196 -2.29 -10.34 -17.37
N HIS A 197 -1.98 -9.69 -18.49
CA HIS A 197 -1.22 -10.26 -19.61
C HIS A 197 0.22 -9.78 -19.66
N GLY A 198 0.60 -8.86 -18.76
CA GLY A 198 1.93 -8.31 -18.69
C GLY A 198 2.07 -7.25 -17.59
N VAL A 199 3.30 -6.82 -17.40
CA VAL A 199 3.71 -5.89 -16.35
C VAL A 199 4.47 -4.72 -16.95
N LEU A 200 4.11 -3.50 -16.57
CA LEU A 200 4.92 -2.30 -16.72
C LEU A 200 5.65 -2.07 -15.41
N TYR A 201 6.93 -2.32 -15.37
CA TYR A 201 7.74 -2.16 -14.17
C TYR A 201 8.42 -0.79 -14.16
N LEU A 202 8.01 0.09 -13.26
CA LEU A 202 8.62 1.40 -13.04
C LEU A 202 9.70 1.29 -11.97
N ASP A 203 10.94 1.50 -12.38
CA ASP A 203 12.10 1.51 -11.50
C ASP A 203 12.31 2.90 -10.90
N VAL A 204 12.33 3.00 -9.58
CA VAL A 204 12.47 4.26 -8.85
C VAL A 204 13.86 4.90 -8.98
N TYR A 205 14.90 4.10 -9.25
CA TYR A 205 16.29 4.59 -9.37
C TYR A 205 16.61 5.05 -10.78
N THR A 206 16.34 4.19 -11.76
CA THR A 206 16.53 4.54 -13.17
C THR A 206 15.43 5.43 -13.71
N LYS A 207 14.29 5.54 -13.00
CA LYS A 207 13.09 6.31 -13.40
C LYS A 207 12.55 5.92 -14.76
N LYS A 208 12.86 4.70 -15.21
CA LYS A 208 12.47 4.12 -16.50
C LYS A 208 11.41 3.05 -16.32
N ILE A 209 10.65 2.80 -17.36
CA ILE A 209 9.68 1.70 -17.41
C ILE A 209 10.26 0.58 -18.26
N GLU A 210 10.17 -0.63 -17.74
CA GLU A 210 10.41 -1.87 -18.48
C GLU A 210 9.07 -2.58 -18.67
N GLN A 211 8.82 -3.03 -19.90
CA GLN A 211 7.59 -3.73 -20.25
C GLN A 211 7.85 -5.22 -20.41
N TYR A 212 7.16 -6.03 -19.60
CA TYR A 212 7.19 -7.49 -19.62
C TYR A 212 5.87 -8.04 -20.10
N VAL A 213 5.92 -9.17 -20.82
CA VAL A 213 4.74 -9.92 -21.27
C VAL A 213 4.74 -11.26 -20.61
N GLY A 214 3.62 -11.69 -20.06
CA GLY A 214 3.47 -12.94 -19.32
C GLY A 214 2.57 -12.78 -18.10
N ASP A 215 2.36 -13.87 -17.36
CA ASP A 215 1.64 -13.79 -16.09
C ASP A 215 2.47 -13.11 -15.01
N TYR A 216 1.77 -12.54 -14.02
CA TYR A 216 2.37 -11.73 -12.98
C TYR A 216 3.49 -12.46 -12.21
N PHE A 217 3.26 -13.72 -11.82
CA PHE A 217 4.23 -14.47 -11.01
C PHE A 217 5.52 -14.79 -11.76
N ASN A 218 5.42 -15.12 -13.04
CA ASN A 218 6.60 -15.38 -13.86
C ASN A 218 7.41 -14.10 -14.06
N VAL A 219 6.76 -12.98 -14.37
CA VAL A 219 7.43 -11.69 -14.52
C VAL A 219 8.13 -11.26 -13.23
N VAL A 220 7.50 -11.42 -12.07
CA VAL A 220 8.15 -11.11 -10.76
C VAL A 220 9.39 -11.97 -10.54
N LYS A 221 9.37 -13.25 -10.89
CA LYS A 221 10.55 -14.14 -10.82
C LYS A 221 11.66 -13.68 -11.77
N ASP A 222 11.31 -13.32 -12.99
CA ASP A 222 12.26 -12.84 -14.00
C ASP A 222 12.93 -11.54 -13.55
N ILE A 223 12.17 -10.59 -13.01
CA ILE A 223 12.69 -9.35 -12.42
C ILE A 223 13.65 -9.67 -11.27
N ALA A 224 13.26 -10.55 -10.34
CA ALA A 224 14.10 -10.93 -9.20
C ALA A 224 15.40 -11.61 -9.64
N ALA A 225 15.35 -12.54 -10.58
CA ALA A 225 16.51 -13.24 -11.11
C ALA A 225 17.47 -12.26 -11.84
N ARG A 226 16.92 -11.27 -12.57
CA ARG A 226 17.71 -10.24 -13.24
C ARG A 226 18.41 -9.34 -12.25
N VAL A 227 17.71 -8.85 -11.23
CA VAL A 227 18.27 -8.01 -10.16
C VAL A 227 19.38 -8.76 -9.43
N GLU A 228 19.20 -10.03 -9.11
CA GLU A 228 20.23 -10.86 -8.49
C GLU A 228 21.49 -10.98 -9.37
N LYS A 229 21.32 -11.21 -10.69
CA LYS A 229 22.41 -11.28 -11.64
C LYS A 229 23.17 -9.96 -11.77
N GLU A 230 22.45 -8.82 -11.80
CA GLU A 230 23.03 -7.49 -11.82
C GLU A 230 23.82 -7.22 -10.52
N ASN A 231 23.28 -7.60 -9.37
CA ASN A 231 23.97 -7.50 -8.08
C ASN A 231 25.26 -8.33 -8.02
N MET A 232 25.22 -9.58 -8.53
CA MET A 232 26.41 -10.42 -8.60
C MET A 232 27.51 -9.80 -9.50
N LYS A 233 27.11 -9.28 -10.68
CA LYS A 233 28.03 -8.61 -11.59
C LYS A 233 28.69 -7.40 -10.96
N ASN A 234 27.91 -6.57 -10.28
CA ASN A 234 28.44 -5.38 -9.61
C ASN A 234 29.34 -5.72 -8.42
N ALA A 235 29.02 -6.77 -7.66
CA ALA A 235 29.90 -7.25 -6.59
C ALA A 235 31.27 -7.74 -7.13
N GLN A 236 31.30 -8.36 -8.32
CA GLN A 236 32.52 -8.73 -8.99
C GLN A 236 33.30 -7.50 -9.46
N LEU A 237 32.62 -6.53 -10.11
CA LEU A 237 33.25 -5.27 -10.56
C LEU A 237 33.80 -4.49 -9.37
N GLN A 238 33.10 -4.38 -8.25
CA GLN A 238 33.58 -3.72 -7.04
C GLN A 238 34.87 -4.35 -6.51
N LYS A 239 34.96 -5.68 -6.48
CA LYS A 239 36.20 -6.38 -6.08
C LYS A 239 37.37 -6.07 -7.03
N GLU A 240 37.08 -6.03 -8.34
CA GLU A 240 38.11 -5.71 -9.35
C GLU A 240 38.59 -4.26 -9.25
N ILE A 241 37.64 -3.32 -9.08
CA ILE A 241 37.93 -1.89 -8.86
C ILE A 241 38.79 -1.70 -7.61
N GLN A 242 38.44 -2.34 -6.50
CA GLN A 242 39.19 -2.23 -5.25
C GLN A 242 40.58 -2.80 -5.41
N ALA A 243 40.74 -3.97 -6.04
CA ALA A 243 42.06 -4.56 -6.29
C ALA A 243 42.96 -3.66 -7.16
N LYS A 244 42.37 -3.02 -8.22
CA LYS A 244 43.12 -2.07 -9.05
C LYS A 244 43.52 -0.81 -8.30
N LYS A 245 42.66 -0.27 -7.46
CA LYS A 245 42.93 0.90 -6.60
C LYS A 245 44.08 0.57 -5.60
N ASP A 246 44.02 -0.59 -4.97
CA ASP A 246 45.04 -1.03 -4.01
C ASP A 246 46.41 -1.22 -4.70
N GLN A 247 46.44 -1.87 -5.87
CA GLN A 247 47.64 -2.00 -6.67
C GLN A 247 48.21 -0.64 -7.14
N ALA A 248 47.32 0.26 -7.59
CA ALA A 248 47.71 1.61 -7.98
C ALA A 248 48.36 2.38 -6.82
N ASN A 249 47.80 2.25 -5.60
CA ASN A 249 48.37 2.86 -4.42
C ASN A 249 49.77 2.32 -4.11
N VAL A 250 49.99 1.00 -4.16
CA VAL A 250 51.31 0.38 -3.96
C VAL A 250 52.31 0.88 -4.99
N PHE A 251 51.95 1.01 -6.28
CA PHE A 251 52.83 1.47 -7.32
C PHE A 251 53.11 2.98 -7.29
N ALA A 252 52.15 3.78 -6.80
CA ALA A 252 52.31 5.22 -6.64
C ALA A 252 53.47 5.60 -5.70
N TYR A 253 53.72 4.77 -4.67
CA TYR A 253 54.84 4.99 -3.70
C TYR A 253 56.21 4.58 -4.24
N LYS A 254 56.32 3.79 -5.34
CA LYS A 254 57.59 3.25 -5.84
C LYS A 254 58.32 4.16 -6.84
N GLY A 255 57.73 5.29 -7.28
CA GLY A 255 58.32 6.28 -8.17
C GLY A 255 58.62 5.82 -9.63
N GLY A 256 59.14 6.71 -10.48
CA GLY A 256 59.56 6.43 -11.85
C GLY A 256 58.45 5.89 -12.79
N ARG A 257 58.76 4.90 -13.62
CA ARG A 257 57.84 4.26 -14.57
C ARG A 257 56.62 3.65 -13.89
N LEU A 258 56.71 3.23 -12.65
CA LEU A 258 55.60 2.63 -11.89
C LEU A 258 54.52 3.64 -11.55
N ARG A 259 54.84 4.93 -11.46
CA ARG A 259 53.85 6.01 -11.28
C ARG A 259 52.93 6.16 -12.48
N LEU A 260 53.42 5.90 -13.68
CA LEU A 260 52.64 5.93 -14.92
C LEU A 260 51.68 4.71 -15.00
N VAL A 261 52.14 3.56 -14.52
CA VAL A 261 51.30 2.35 -14.39
C VAL A 261 50.19 2.57 -13.36
N ALA A 262 50.51 3.19 -12.23
CA ALA A 262 49.54 3.54 -11.22
C ALA A 262 48.42 4.48 -11.76
N LYS A 263 48.83 5.46 -12.61
CA LYS A 263 47.86 6.35 -13.26
C LYS A 263 46.89 5.57 -14.17
N ARG A 264 47.43 4.71 -15.05
CA ARG A 264 46.62 3.86 -15.94
C ARG A 264 45.70 2.91 -15.18
N MET A 265 46.12 2.39 -14.03
CA MET A 265 45.28 1.53 -13.20
C MET A 265 44.11 2.29 -12.55
N ARG A 266 44.34 3.57 -12.19
CA ARG A 266 43.26 4.43 -11.68
C ARG A 266 42.27 4.78 -12.77
N GLU A 267 42.75 5.18 -13.97
CA GLU A 267 41.90 5.44 -15.14
C GLU A 267 41.02 4.21 -15.47
N LYS A 268 41.62 3.01 -15.42
CA LYS A 268 40.88 1.78 -15.66
C LYS A 268 39.91 1.41 -14.53
N ALA A 269 40.19 1.82 -13.31
CA ALA A 269 39.25 1.67 -12.19
C ALA A 269 38.05 2.63 -12.31
N GLU A 270 38.29 3.86 -12.79
CA GLU A 270 37.23 4.85 -13.11
C GLU A 270 36.36 4.36 -14.27
N GLU A 271 36.94 3.82 -15.36
CA GLU A 271 36.19 3.21 -16.45
C GLU A 271 35.29 2.06 -15.97
N LEU A 272 35.78 1.20 -15.08
CA LEU A 272 34.99 0.12 -14.48
C LEU A 272 33.94 0.61 -13.51
N GLU A 273 34.15 1.77 -12.84
CA GLU A 273 33.15 2.43 -12.02
C GLU A 273 31.98 2.96 -12.89
N ASP A 274 32.28 3.52 -14.06
CA ASP A 274 31.27 3.96 -15.04
C ASP A 274 30.52 2.78 -15.70
N GLU A 275 31.17 1.62 -15.83
CA GLU A 275 30.52 0.38 -16.31
C GLU A 275 29.63 -0.28 -15.24
N MET A 276 29.78 0.09 -13.97
CA MET A 276 28.87 -0.39 -12.94
C MET A 276 27.46 0.10 -13.27
N VAL A 277 26.58 -0.84 -13.58
CA VAL A 277 25.16 -0.54 -13.66
C VAL A 277 24.76 0.06 -12.31
N ASP A 278 24.09 1.23 -12.35
CA ASP A 278 23.46 1.77 -11.13
C ASP A 278 22.60 0.68 -10.54
N VAL A 279 23.18 -0.04 -9.56
CA VAL A 279 22.47 -1.15 -8.93
C VAL A 279 21.24 -0.54 -8.33
N ARG A 280 20.11 -1.04 -8.81
CA ARG A 280 18.86 -0.88 -8.12
C ARG A 280 19.15 -1.13 -6.64
N LYS A 281 19.28 -0.05 -5.87
CA LYS A 281 19.33 -0.19 -4.42
C LYS A 281 17.98 -0.76 -4.07
N GLU A 282 17.94 -2.08 -3.86
CA GLU A 282 16.71 -2.72 -3.42
C GLU A 282 16.13 -1.86 -2.31
N ASP A 283 14.83 -1.62 -2.34
CA ASP A 283 14.16 -0.96 -1.22
C ASP A 283 14.61 -1.67 0.03
N LYS A 284 15.31 -0.94 0.88
CA LYS A 284 15.75 -1.52 2.15
C LYS A 284 14.49 -1.99 2.85
N ALA A 285 14.39 -3.27 3.14
CA ALA A 285 13.36 -3.75 4.05
C ALA A 285 13.63 -3.13 5.43
N ILE A 286 12.58 -2.95 6.22
CA ILE A 286 12.72 -2.59 7.64
C ILE A 286 13.61 -3.63 8.33
N ARG A 287 14.30 -3.25 9.38
CA ARG A 287 15.07 -4.21 10.17
C ARG A 287 14.13 -5.10 10.98
N PRO A 288 14.50 -6.38 11.25
CA PRO A 288 13.77 -7.18 12.23
C PRO A 288 13.64 -6.43 13.55
N PHE A 289 12.46 -6.45 14.13
CA PHE A 289 12.14 -5.73 15.36
C PHE A 289 11.29 -6.58 16.32
N ILE A 290 11.22 -6.15 17.54
CA ILE A 290 10.38 -6.78 18.58
C ILE A 290 9.51 -5.69 19.19
N ILE A 291 8.22 -5.96 19.38
CA ILE A 291 7.32 -5.12 20.16
C ILE A 291 7.40 -5.60 21.61
N PRO A 292 8.05 -4.85 22.53
CA PRO A 292 8.14 -5.26 23.92
C PRO A 292 6.73 -5.20 24.56
N PRO A 293 6.27 -6.23 25.25
CA PRO A 293 5.01 -6.16 25.99
C PRO A 293 5.18 -5.36 27.28
N GLN A 294 4.09 -4.83 27.80
CA GLN A 294 4.03 -4.26 29.13
C GLN A 294 4.38 -5.34 30.16
N SER A 295 5.36 -5.07 31.04
CA SER A 295 5.96 -6.06 31.93
C SER A 295 5.13 -6.36 33.17
N ASP A 296 4.46 -5.35 33.72
CA ASP A 296 3.76 -5.32 35.03
C ASP A 296 2.34 -5.93 35.01
N LEU A 297 1.87 -6.41 33.83
CA LEU A 297 0.56 -7.07 33.72
C LEU A 297 0.66 -8.57 34.02
N ILE A 298 -0.25 -9.07 34.85
CA ILE A 298 -0.38 -10.49 35.22
C ILE A 298 -1.85 -10.92 35.07
N GLY A 299 -2.10 -12.14 34.56
CA GLY A 299 -3.44 -12.70 34.40
C GLY A 299 -4.22 -12.18 33.20
N GLU A 300 -5.54 -12.17 33.34
CA GLU A 300 -6.47 -11.75 32.28
C GLU A 300 -6.30 -10.26 31.96
N ILE A 301 -6.07 -9.95 30.68
CA ILE A 301 -5.87 -8.58 30.18
C ILE A 301 -7.18 -8.03 29.61
N LEU A 302 -7.92 -8.88 28.88
CA LEU A 302 -9.18 -8.52 28.25
C LEU A 302 -10.18 -9.65 28.40
N ASN A 303 -11.42 -9.29 28.79
CA ASN A 303 -12.57 -10.19 28.81
C ASN A 303 -13.69 -9.60 27.96
N ILE A 304 -14.20 -10.36 27.00
CA ILE A 304 -15.34 -9.99 26.17
C ILE A 304 -16.50 -10.93 26.49
N SER A 305 -17.52 -10.43 27.19
CA SER A 305 -18.74 -11.15 27.53
C SER A 305 -19.88 -10.93 26.54
N SER A 306 -19.86 -9.82 25.81
CA SER A 306 -20.78 -9.52 24.73
C SER A 306 -20.18 -8.51 23.77
N PHE A 307 -20.62 -8.54 22.51
CA PHE A 307 -20.26 -7.55 21.50
C PHE A 307 -21.46 -7.18 20.66
N THR A 308 -21.36 -6.09 19.90
CA THR A 308 -22.44 -5.61 19.03
C THR A 308 -21.98 -5.65 17.57
N THR A 309 -22.88 -6.13 16.70
CA THR A 309 -22.71 -6.09 15.25
C THR A 309 -23.75 -5.21 14.58
N MET A 310 -23.47 -4.76 13.38
CA MET A 310 -24.40 -3.99 12.57
C MET A 310 -24.86 -4.84 11.38
N LYS A 311 -26.16 -5.22 11.36
CA LYS A 311 -26.77 -5.97 10.25
C LYS A 311 -28.00 -5.23 9.75
N ASN A 312 -28.02 -4.88 8.45
CA ASN A 312 -29.10 -4.13 7.83
C ASN A 312 -29.47 -2.82 8.55
N GLY A 313 -28.46 -2.09 9.06
CA GLY A 313 -28.67 -0.84 9.81
C GLY A 313 -29.21 -1.01 11.24
N LYS A 314 -29.35 -2.25 11.73
CA LYS A 314 -29.76 -2.55 13.11
C LYS A 314 -28.57 -3.05 13.92
N ILE A 315 -28.48 -2.56 15.15
CA ILE A 315 -27.49 -3.04 16.13
C ILE A 315 -28.00 -4.33 16.75
N ILE A 316 -27.23 -5.40 16.64
CA ILE A 316 -27.53 -6.70 17.24
C ILE A 316 -26.48 -6.98 18.29
N LYS A 317 -26.91 -7.33 19.51
CA LYS A 317 -26.02 -7.70 20.63
C LYS A 317 -25.86 -9.22 20.65
N HIS A 318 -24.62 -9.68 20.67
CA HIS A 318 -24.23 -11.08 20.74
C HIS A 318 -23.56 -11.36 22.08
N LYS A 319 -23.77 -12.57 22.64
CA LYS A 319 -23.01 -13.04 23.80
C LYS A 319 -21.71 -13.67 23.30
N ALA A 320 -20.63 -13.42 24.01
CA ALA A 320 -19.33 -14.04 23.77
C ALA A 320 -18.73 -14.50 25.12
N LYS A 321 -17.74 -15.36 25.05
CA LYS A 321 -16.93 -15.75 26.22
C LYS A 321 -15.46 -15.83 25.74
N ILE A 322 -14.83 -14.68 25.66
CA ILE A 322 -13.43 -14.55 25.22
C ILE A 322 -12.63 -13.94 26.36
N SER A 323 -11.53 -14.59 26.70
CA SER A 323 -10.62 -14.15 27.75
C SER A 323 -9.19 -14.17 27.21
N LEU A 324 -8.58 -12.99 27.05
CA LEU A 324 -7.22 -12.87 26.58
C LEU A 324 -6.26 -12.62 27.74
N ASN A 325 -5.32 -13.52 27.90
CA ASN A 325 -4.16 -13.39 28.78
C ASN A 325 -2.93 -12.91 28.00
N LYS A 326 -1.82 -12.69 28.71
CA LYS A 326 -0.53 -12.52 28.05
C LYS A 326 -0.30 -13.66 27.05
N ASN A 327 0.27 -13.32 25.90
CA ASN A 327 0.63 -14.27 24.87
C ASN A 327 -0.57 -14.95 24.18
N ASN A 328 -1.79 -14.38 24.29
CA ASN A 328 -2.95 -14.81 23.51
C ASN A 328 -3.24 -13.85 22.37
N HIS A 329 -3.45 -14.40 21.19
CA HIS A 329 -3.75 -13.68 19.95
C HIS A 329 -5.13 -14.03 19.45
N LEU A 330 -5.98 -13.02 19.30
CA LEU A 330 -7.35 -13.12 18.79
C LEU A 330 -7.44 -12.59 17.36
N LEU A 331 -7.91 -13.41 16.44
CA LEU A 331 -8.29 -12.99 15.11
C LEU A 331 -9.78 -12.62 15.09
N LEU A 332 -10.08 -11.38 14.72
CA LEU A 332 -11.45 -10.92 14.52
C LEU A 332 -11.80 -11.01 13.03
N GLN A 333 -12.81 -11.81 12.69
CA GLN A 333 -13.28 -12.04 11.32
C GLN A 333 -14.70 -11.55 11.10
N GLY A 334 -15.07 -11.34 9.85
CA GLY A 334 -16.42 -10.96 9.41
C GLY A 334 -16.39 -10.08 8.17
N PRO A 335 -17.52 -9.94 7.47
CA PRO A 335 -17.63 -9.14 6.26
C PRO A 335 -17.43 -7.64 6.53
N ASN A 336 -17.17 -6.89 5.47
CA ASN A 336 -17.05 -5.45 5.59
C ASN A 336 -18.38 -4.81 5.98
N GLY A 337 -18.32 -3.83 6.91
CA GLY A 337 -19.51 -3.14 7.40
C GLY A 337 -20.24 -3.83 8.55
N ILE A 338 -19.78 -5.00 9.03
CA ILE A 338 -20.40 -5.68 10.20
C ILE A 338 -20.09 -4.97 11.53
N GLY A 339 -19.10 -4.06 11.54
CA GLY A 339 -18.76 -3.29 12.74
C GLY A 339 -17.40 -3.67 13.38
N LYS A 340 -16.49 -4.32 12.63
CA LYS A 340 -15.14 -4.70 13.15
C LYS A 340 -14.38 -3.49 13.72
N THR A 341 -14.16 -2.45 12.91
CA THR A 341 -13.48 -1.23 13.34
C THR A 341 -14.18 -0.54 14.49
N THR A 342 -15.52 -0.48 14.47
CA THR A 342 -16.31 0.10 15.57
C THR A 342 -16.11 -0.67 16.89
N LEU A 343 -16.02 -2.00 16.83
CA LEU A 343 -15.74 -2.83 17.99
C LEU A 343 -14.32 -2.54 18.52
N LEU A 344 -13.32 -2.48 17.63
CA LEU A 344 -11.94 -2.17 18.00
C LEU A 344 -11.80 -0.76 18.61
N GLU A 345 -12.51 0.23 18.08
CA GLU A 345 -12.54 1.60 18.61
C GLU A 345 -13.13 1.66 20.03
N ARG A 346 -14.23 0.94 20.25
CA ARG A 346 -14.85 0.86 21.58
C ARG A 346 -13.93 0.17 22.58
N LEU A 347 -13.28 -0.94 22.19
CA LEU A 347 -12.26 -1.61 22.98
C LEU A 347 -11.14 -0.64 23.33
N ALA A 348 -10.56 0.04 22.33
CA ALA A 348 -9.46 0.96 22.55
C ALA A 348 -9.83 2.15 23.45
N SER A 349 -11.10 2.62 23.40
CA SER A 349 -11.59 3.74 24.23
C SER A 349 -12.07 3.32 25.61
N GLY A 350 -12.14 2.03 25.94
CA GLY A 350 -12.69 1.50 27.19
C GLY A 350 -14.19 1.76 27.39
N LYS A 351 -14.93 2.05 26.32
CA LYS A 351 -16.38 2.40 26.36
C LYS A 351 -17.27 1.29 25.84
N ALA A 352 -16.76 0.07 25.77
CA ALA A 352 -17.51 -1.03 25.22
C ALA A 352 -18.42 -1.69 26.28
N ASP A 353 -19.68 -1.98 25.90
CA ASP A 353 -20.62 -2.70 26.72
C ASP A 353 -20.33 -4.20 26.69
N GLY A 354 -19.89 -4.77 27.82
CA GLY A 354 -19.63 -6.21 27.96
C GLY A 354 -18.16 -6.60 27.76
N GLU A 355 -17.28 -5.63 27.67
CA GLU A 355 -15.84 -5.82 27.59
C GLU A 355 -15.17 -5.22 28.82
N LYS A 356 -14.24 -5.95 29.38
CA LYS A 356 -13.48 -5.52 30.55
C LYS A 356 -11.99 -5.62 30.25
N ILE A 357 -11.33 -4.47 30.13
CA ILE A 357 -9.88 -4.37 30.04
C ILE A 357 -9.33 -4.18 31.47
N LYS A 358 -8.26 -4.86 31.78
CA LYS A 358 -7.57 -4.72 33.05
C LYS A 358 -7.07 -3.29 33.23
N GLU A 359 -7.34 -2.70 34.42
CA GLU A 359 -6.88 -1.36 34.75
C GLU A 359 -5.33 -1.25 34.67
N GLY A 360 -4.83 -0.14 34.18
CA GLY A 360 -3.40 0.07 33.94
C GLY A 360 -2.83 -0.59 32.68
N THR A 361 -3.66 -1.24 31.85
CA THR A 361 -3.21 -1.80 30.57
C THR A 361 -2.94 -0.69 29.55
N ARG A 362 -1.73 -0.62 29.03
CA ARG A 362 -1.39 0.25 27.89
C ARG A 362 -1.91 -0.38 26.60
N ILE A 363 -2.71 0.37 25.85
CA ILE A 363 -3.30 -0.07 24.59
C ILE A 363 -2.49 0.52 23.45
N GLY A 364 -1.88 -0.33 22.63
CA GLY A 364 -1.29 0.06 21.34
C GLY A 364 -2.30 -0.19 20.23
N TYR A 365 -2.71 0.86 19.53
CA TYR A 365 -3.71 0.74 18.47
C TYR A 365 -3.16 1.19 17.12
N TYR A 366 -3.06 0.24 16.18
CA TYR A 366 -2.81 0.51 14.77
C TYR A 366 -4.14 0.61 14.03
N ARG A 367 -4.49 1.80 13.58
CA ARG A 367 -5.73 2.05 12.82
C ARG A 367 -5.44 2.12 11.32
N GLN A 368 -6.36 1.62 10.54
CA GLN A 368 -6.29 1.68 9.09
C GLN A 368 -6.21 3.12 8.55
N ASP A 369 -6.89 4.08 9.19
CA ASP A 369 -6.96 5.49 8.79
C ASP A 369 -5.86 6.36 9.41
N PHE A 370 -4.94 5.76 10.19
CA PHE A 370 -3.88 6.44 10.92
C PHE A 370 -4.34 7.57 11.86
N SER A 371 -5.62 7.63 12.24
CA SER A 371 -6.16 8.69 13.11
C SER A 371 -5.63 8.64 14.55
N THR A 372 -4.85 7.61 14.91
CA THR A 372 -4.05 7.57 16.14
C THR A 372 -2.79 8.44 16.06
N LEU A 373 -2.42 8.91 14.87
CA LEU A 373 -1.31 9.84 14.65
C LEU A 373 -1.85 11.27 14.56
N ASN A 374 -1.20 12.22 15.24
CA ASN A 374 -1.48 13.63 15.02
C ASN A 374 -0.75 14.11 13.78
N PHE A 375 -1.48 14.50 12.73
CA PHE A 375 -0.92 14.87 11.43
C PHE A 375 -0.17 16.21 11.44
N GLU A 376 -0.38 17.05 12.45
CA GLU A 376 0.34 18.31 12.63
C GLU A 376 1.70 18.12 13.30
N ASP A 377 1.90 17.03 14.03
CA ASP A 377 3.16 16.72 14.68
C ASP A 377 4.23 16.31 13.67
N THR A 378 5.48 16.53 14.02
CA THR A 378 6.62 15.90 13.35
C THR A 378 6.72 14.42 13.77
N VAL A 379 7.40 13.63 12.94
CA VAL A 379 7.67 12.23 13.30
C VAL A 379 8.44 12.13 14.63
N TYR A 380 9.37 13.08 14.89
CA TYR A 380 10.11 13.14 16.14
C TYR A 380 9.18 13.32 17.35
N GLU A 381 8.27 14.29 17.32
CA GLU A 381 7.32 14.57 18.40
C GLU A 381 6.44 13.37 18.68
N SER A 382 5.93 12.74 17.64
CA SER A 382 5.09 11.55 17.72
C SER A 382 5.82 10.35 18.34
N LEU A 383 7.09 10.10 17.97
CA LEU A 383 7.89 9.02 18.57
C LEU A 383 8.28 9.33 20.02
N ALA A 384 8.58 10.60 20.32
CA ALA A 384 8.87 11.05 21.68
C ALA A 384 7.66 10.87 22.62
N GLU A 385 6.45 11.18 22.12
CA GLU A 385 5.19 10.93 22.81
C GLU A 385 5.00 9.44 23.10
N ALA A 386 5.16 8.59 22.09
CA ALA A 386 5.04 7.14 22.22
C ALA A 386 6.01 6.55 23.27
N MET A 387 7.22 7.08 23.37
CA MET A 387 8.18 6.67 24.40
C MET A 387 7.73 7.06 25.81
N ARG A 388 7.16 8.25 25.98
CA ARG A 388 6.57 8.69 27.27
C ARG A 388 5.38 7.83 27.68
N GLU A 389 4.49 7.53 26.72
CA GLU A 389 3.37 6.60 26.93
C GLU A 389 3.85 5.20 27.33
N GLY A 390 5.01 4.77 26.83
CA GLY A 390 5.71 3.55 27.23
C GLY A 390 6.26 3.55 28.66
N GLY A 391 6.14 4.68 29.39
CA GLY A 391 6.63 4.84 30.76
C GLY A 391 8.15 5.07 30.83
N GLU A 392 8.78 5.48 29.74
CA GLU A 392 10.23 5.72 29.68
C GLU A 392 10.54 7.22 29.65
N LYS A 393 11.71 7.59 30.17
CA LYS A 393 12.29 8.91 29.92
C LYS A 393 12.71 8.99 28.46
N LEU A 394 12.66 10.20 27.91
CA LEU A 394 13.09 10.44 26.53
C LEU A 394 14.58 10.06 26.37
N ASP A 395 14.82 9.02 25.57
CA ASP A 395 16.13 8.54 25.15
C ASP A 395 16.23 8.73 23.63
N GLU A 396 16.93 9.78 23.23
CA GLU A 396 17.08 10.15 21.82
C GLU A 396 17.82 9.07 21.01
N GLU A 397 18.83 8.44 21.59
CA GLU A 397 19.64 7.44 20.91
C GLU A 397 18.76 6.22 20.56
N ARG A 398 18.03 5.71 21.54
CA ARG A 398 17.10 4.60 21.34
C ARG A 398 15.99 4.95 20.35
N MET A 399 15.38 6.12 20.48
CA MET A 399 14.32 6.58 19.59
C MET A 399 14.82 6.65 18.14
N ARG A 400 16.02 7.23 17.90
CA ARG A 400 16.66 7.30 16.58
C ARG A 400 17.03 5.92 16.04
N SER A 401 17.47 5.01 16.91
CA SER A 401 17.77 3.63 16.55
C SER A 401 16.53 2.88 16.06
N VAL A 402 15.41 3.00 16.79
CA VAL A 402 14.11 2.45 16.38
C VAL A 402 13.67 3.09 15.06
N ALA A 403 13.68 4.41 14.95
CA ALA A 403 13.31 5.13 13.72
C ALA A 403 14.12 4.64 12.50
N ALA A 404 15.44 4.51 12.64
CA ALA A 404 16.32 4.01 11.57
C ALA A 404 15.98 2.55 11.18
N GLY A 405 15.55 1.73 12.13
CA GLY A 405 15.06 0.37 11.86
C GLY A 405 13.82 0.34 10.96
N PHE A 406 12.97 1.35 11.04
CA PHE A 406 11.78 1.56 10.21
C PHE A 406 12.03 2.47 9.00
N LEU A 407 13.28 2.63 8.56
CA LEU A 407 13.67 3.46 7.40
C LEU A 407 13.37 4.96 7.57
N ILE A 408 13.14 5.42 8.78
CA ILE A 408 12.93 6.82 9.11
C ILE A 408 14.30 7.49 9.23
N THR A 409 14.71 8.20 8.16
CA THR A 409 16.02 8.87 8.07
C THR A 409 16.06 10.18 8.87
N GLY A 410 17.26 10.78 9.02
CA GLY A 410 17.43 12.02 9.78
C GLY A 410 16.68 13.23 9.20
N GLU A 411 16.49 13.32 7.89
CA GLU A 411 15.67 14.36 7.26
C GLU A 411 14.18 14.10 7.49
N PHE A 412 13.80 12.84 7.38
CA PHE A 412 12.43 12.37 7.49
C PHE A 412 11.86 12.52 8.91
N ILE A 413 12.68 12.38 9.95
CA ILE A 413 12.25 12.47 11.35
C ILE A 413 11.71 13.86 11.73
N ARG A 414 12.10 14.91 10.98
CA ARG A 414 11.64 16.30 11.17
C ARG A 414 10.43 16.67 10.34
N THR A 415 9.96 15.77 9.48
CA THR A 415 8.83 16.00 8.58
C THR A 415 7.52 15.85 9.33
N LYS A 416 6.51 16.69 9.01
CA LYS A 416 5.15 16.54 9.55
C LYS A 416 4.52 15.24 9.06
N ILE A 417 3.82 14.54 9.95
CA ILE A 417 3.15 13.27 9.65
C ILE A 417 2.12 13.44 8.52
N GLY A 418 1.43 14.57 8.48
CA GLY A 418 0.43 14.84 7.44
C GLY A 418 0.98 14.82 6.02
N SER A 419 2.27 15.15 5.82
CA SER A 419 2.92 15.15 4.50
C SER A 419 3.51 13.80 4.08
N LEU A 420 3.45 12.78 4.96
CA LEU A 420 3.96 11.45 4.68
C LEU A 420 3.03 10.66 3.76
N SER A 421 3.61 9.75 2.95
CA SER A 421 2.81 8.73 2.27
C SER A 421 2.15 7.79 3.28
N GLU A 422 1.06 7.12 2.90
CA GLU A 422 0.36 6.19 3.79
C GLU A 422 1.25 5.03 4.25
N GLY A 423 2.10 4.50 3.36
CA GLY A 423 3.10 3.50 3.75
C GLY A 423 4.10 4.00 4.78
N GLN A 424 4.55 5.26 4.67
CA GLN A 424 5.42 5.89 5.64
C GLN A 424 4.72 6.11 6.98
N LYS A 425 3.45 6.55 6.98
CA LYS A 425 2.63 6.65 8.19
C LYS A 425 2.49 5.30 8.89
N GLY A 426 2.31 4.22 8.11
CA GLY A 426 2.27 2.85 8.65
C GLY A 426 3.56 2.46 9.36
N LEU A 427 4.73 2.78 8.79
CA LEU A 427 6.02 2.51 9.44
C LEU A 427 6.22 3.35 10.71
N VAL A 428 5.79 4.62 10.72
CA VAL A 428 5.79 5.46 11.93
C VAL A 428 4.87 4.86 12.99
N ALA A 429 3.68 4.38 12.63
CA ALA A 429 2.76 3.74 13.56
C ALA A 429 3.38 2.48 14.20
N PHE A 430 4.05 1.62 13.43
CA PHE A 430 4.78 0.46 14.01
C PHE A 430 5.94 0.89 14.91
N ALA A 431 6.71 1.91 14.53
CA ALA A 431 7.78 2.45 15.39
C ALA A 431 7.23 2.97 16.73
N ARG A 432 6.06 3.63 16.72
CA ARG A 432 5.35 4.04 17.95
C ARG A 432 5.00 2.83 18.83
N LEU A 433 4.44 1.75 18.26
CA LEU A 433 4.09 0.55 19.01
C LEU A 433 5.30 -0.09 19.72
N VAL A 434 6.48 -0.07 19.06
CA VAL A 434 7.72 -0.55 19.70
C VAL A 434 8.09 0.30 20.93
N LEU A 435 7.90 1.63 20.85
CA LEU A 435 8.24 2.57 21.92
C LEU A 435 7.18 2.60 23.03
N GLN A 436 5.90 2.42 22.71
CA GLN A 436 4.78 2.40 23.66
C GLN A 436 4.78 1.17 24.58
N LYS A 437 5.33 0.05 24.14
CA LYS A 437 5.34 -1.22 24.89
C LYS A 437 3.93 -1.61 25.37
N PRO A 438 2.98 -1.84 24.48
CA PRO A 438 1.59 -2.10 24.85
C PRO A 438 1.42 -3.41 25.63
N GLY A 439 0.44 -3.47 26.50
CA GLY A 439 -0.05 -4.70 27.13
C GLY A 439 -1.11 -5.39 26.29
N LEU A 440 -1.95 -4.57 25.63
CA LEU A 440 -2.92 -4.99 24.64
C LEU A 440 -2.61 -4.31 23.30
N LEU A 441 -2.36 -5.12 22.28
CA LEU A 441 -2.11 -4.65 20.90
C LEU A 441 -3.36 -4.87 20.05
N ILE A 442 -3.88 -3.80 19.46
CA ILE A 442 -5.02 -3.82 18.56
C ILE A 442 -4.55 -3.42 17.16
N LEU A 443 -4.81 -4.28 16.17
CA LEU A 443 -4.36 -4.07 14.78
C LEU A 443 -5.56 -4.15 13.84
N ASP A 444 -5.91 -3.03 13.21
CA ASP A 444 -6.98 -2.94 12.22
C ASP A 444 -6.38 -2.82 10.82
N GLU A 445 -6.41 -3.92 10.06
CA GLU A 445 -5.85 -4.06 8.71
C GLU A 445 -4.39 -3.56 8.58
N PRO A 446 -3.44 -4.09 9.36
CA PRO A 446 -2.07 -3.59 9.41
C PRO A 446 -1.27 -3.84 8.12
N THR A 447 -1.82 -4.58 7.18
CA THR A 447 -1.21 -4.88 5.88
C THR A 447 -1.50 -3.81 4.83
N ASN A 448 -2.54 -2.99 5.03
CA ASN A 448 -2.94 -1.95 4.09
C ASN A 448 -1.84 -0.88 4.00
N HIS A 449 -1.54 -0.44 2.78
CA HIS A 449 -0.54 0.59 2.47
C HIS A 449 0.91 0.23 2.82
N ILE A 450 1.17 -0.93 3.43
CA ILE A 450 2.54 -1.40 3.74
C ILE A 450 3.12 -2.15 2.53
N ASN A 451 4.37 -1.83 2.19
CA ASN A 451 5.08 -2.54 1.14
C ASN A 451 5.19 -4.04 1.50
N PHE A 452 4.85 -4.91 0.56
CA PHE A 452 4.85 -6.38 0.74
C PHE A 452 6.17 -6.94 1.28
N ARG A 453 7.31 -6.29 1.02
CA ARG A 453 8.64 -6.68 1.54
C ARG A 453 8.77 -6.52 3.05
N HIS A 454 7.98 -5.65 3.66
CA HIS A 454 7.97 -5.45 5.10
C HIS A 454 7.05 -6.45 5.81
N LEU A 455 6.06 -7.01 5.11
CA LEU A 455 5.04 -7.87 5.71
C LEU A 455 5.60 -9.11 6.42
N PRO A 456 6.59 -9.85 5.87
CA PRO A 456 7.16 -10.99 6.58
C PRO A 456 7.83 -10.59 7.91
N ILE A 457 8.53 -9.44 7.93
CA ILE A 457 9.21 -8.95 9.12
C ILE A 457 8.19 -8.50 10.19
N ILE A 458 7.11 -7.85 9.75
CA ILE A 458 6.01 -7.45 10.62
C ILE A 458 5.29 -8.69 11.17
N ALA A 459 4.98 -9.67 10.31
CA ALA A 459 4.36 -10.92 10.73
C ALA A 459 5.20 -11.65 11.79
N GLU A 460 6.51 -11.75 11.59
CA GLU A 460 7.45 -12.34 12.56
C GLU A 460 7.46 -11.58 13.89
N ALA A 461 7.43 -10.25 13.87
CA ALA A 461 7.38 -9.43 15.07
C ALA A 461 6.05 -9.61 15.83
N LEU A 462 4.94 -9.76 15.11
CA LEU A 462 3.61 -10.01 15.69
C LEU A 462 3.51 -11.45 16.23
N ASP A 463 4.05 -12.44 15.52
CA ASP A 463 4.11 -13.83 16.00
C ASP A 463 4.88 -13.95 17.33
N LYS A 464 5.99 -13.23 17.45
CA LYS A 464 6.83 -13.17 18.64
C LYS A 464 6.29 -12.29 19.77
N TYR A 465 5.20 -11.55 19.53
CA TYR A 465 4.65 -10.64 20.54
C TYR A 465 4.08 -11.42 21.74
N LYS A 466 4.49 -11.04 22.96
CA LYS A 466 4.15 -11.73 24.21
C LYS A 466 3.06 -11.04 25.04
N GLY A 467 2.45 -9.97 24.55
CA GLY A 467 1.26 -9.36 25.15
C GLY A 467 -0.03 -10.00 24.65
N ALA A 468 -1.18 -9.42 24.99
CA ALA A 468 -2.46 -9.76 24.37
C ALA A 468 -2.59 -9.03 23.03
N MET A 469 -3.10 -9.69 21.99
CA MET A 469 -3.27 -9.10 20.68
C MET A 469 -4.65 -9.38 20.09
N ILE A 470 -5.25 -8.37 19.46
CA ILE A 470 -6.42 -8.51 18.60
C ILE A 470 -6.01 -8.02 17.21
N ILE A 471 -6.26 -8.83 16.18
CA ILE A 471 -5.92 -8.51 14.81
C ILE A 471 -7.11 -8.70 13.89
N VAL A 472 -7.31 -7.72 12.99
CA VAL A 472 -8.19 -7.81 11.82
C VAL A 472 -7.30 -7.76 10.60
N SER A 473 -7.42 -8.72 9.70
CA SER A 473 -6.77 -8.67 8.39
C SER A 473 -7.52 -9.53 7.37
N HIS A 474 -7.57 -9.05 6.15
CA HIS A 474 -8.13 -9.75 4.99
C HIS A 474 -7.08 -10.50 4.16
N VAL A 475 -5.79 -10.44 4.53
CA VAL A 475 -4.68 -11.08 3.84
C VAL A 475 -4.37 -12.45 4.47
N PRO A 476 -4.81 -13.59 3.90
CA PRO A 476 -4.64 -14.91 4.48
C PRO A 476 -3.19 -15.32 4.65
N GLU A 477 -2.34 -14.95 3.68
CA GLU A 477 -0.91 -15.27 3.65
C GLU A 477 -0.16 -14.59 4.82
N PHE A 478 -0.61 -13.41 5.23
CA PHE A 478 -0.06 -12.69 6.38
C PHE A 478 -0.50 -13.35 7.69
N ILE A 479 -1.79 -13.67 7.83
CA ILE A 479 -2.33 -14.31 9.04
C ILE A 479 -1.74 -15.71 9.27
N LYS A 480 -1.47 -16.50 8.21
CA LYS A 480 -0.82 -17.82 8.33
C LYS A 480 0.56 -17.78 8.98
N GLN A 481 1.24 -16.63 8.94
CA GLN A 481 2.58 -16.45 9.53
C GLN A 481 2.53 -16.03 11.01
N ILE A 482 1.33 -15.76 11.55
CA ILE A 482 1.13 -15.25 12.91
C ILE A 482 0.38 -16.32 13.70
N ARG A 483 0.84 -16.60 14.92
CA ARG A 483 0.12 -17.49 15.83
C ARG A 483 -1.22 -16.86 16.22
N ILE A 484 -2.29 -17.58 15.97
CA ILE A 484 -3.65 -17.22 16.39
C ILE A 484 -4.14 -18.28 17.36
N ASP A 485 -4.50 -17.88 18.58
CA ASP A 485 -4.99 -18.78 19.63
C ASP A 485 -6.53 -18.86 19.62
N GLU A 486 -7.21 -17.76 19.30
CA GLU A 486 -8.68 -17.69 19.25
C GLU A 486 -9.16 -16.96 18.00
N VAL A 487 -10.36 -17.29 17.55
CA VAL A 487 -11.02 -16.63 16.40
C VAL A 487 -12.42 -16.21 16.81
N LEU A 488 -12.73 -14.92 16.66
CA LEU A 488 -14.09 -14.41 16.81
C LEU A 488 -14.64 -14.05 15.43
N ASP A 489 -15.64 -14.83 15.00
CA ASP A 489 -16.37 -14.57 13.77
C ASP A 489 -17.64 -13.78 14.10
N LEU A 490 -17.73 -12.54 13.63
CA LEU A 490 -18.86 -11.64 13.91
C LEU A 490 -20.13 -12.01 13.13
N GLU A 491 -20.09 -12.98 12.20
CA GLU A 491 -21.30 -13.48 11.51
C GLU A 491 -22.02 -14.55 12.30
N LYS A 492 -21.32 -15.26 13.15
CA LYS A 492 -21.85 -16.36 13.99
C LYS A 492 -22.19 -15.87 15.38
#